data_991f003261b69f26237aba368cf2d144
#
_entry.id   991f003261b69f26237aba368cf2d144
#
_cell.length_a   1.000
_cell.length_b   1.000
_cell.length_c   1.000
_cell.angle_alpha   90.00
_cell.angle_beta   90.00
_cell.angle_gamma   90.00
#
_symmetry.space_group_name_H-M   'P 1'
#
loop_
_entity.id
_entity.type
_entity.pdbx_description
1 polymer ?
#
loop_
_entity_poly.entity_id
_entity_poly.type
_entity_poly.pdbx_seq_one_letter_code
_entity_poly.pdbx_strand_id
1 'polypeptide(L)'
;MRRAVTATPSPSQGWQPWHLPAMRAVPARAVGLPLPFIQLHSPLVGLVALVVLLAGTAVALWLGRGLVPAGAGRWPSHAALWSALLAVVALLALLAASELTLALTVAAWGIGAGAIELLGWWRMRGEREPRTQRLVRDWRAVAVLTLLLGVVFLFVRDAVTLTGLLGAYAVIVGVYHALAAASARPARTTASERSQA
;
A
#
# COMPACT_ATOMS: atom_id res chain seq x y z
N MET A 1 44.97 -28.21 15.69
CA MET A 1 44.51 -26.94 15.12
C MET A 1 43.00 -26.93 15.10
N ARG A 2 42.33 -26.24 16.05
CA ARG A 2 40.88 -26.03 16.08
C ARG A 2 40.57 -24.86 15.16
N ARG A 3 39.83 -25.11 14.07
CA ARG A 3 39.28 -24.01 13.24
C ARG A 3 38.27 -23.23 14.11
N ALA A 4 38.56 -21.96 14.34
CA ALA A 4 37.57 -21.04 14.90
C ALA A 4 36.37 -20.96 13.95
N VAL A 5 35.20 -21.43 14.42
CA VAL A 5 33.93 -21.21 13.76
C VAL A 5 33.65 -19.73 13.93
N THR A 6 33.88 -18.96 12.89
CA THR A 6 33.48 -17.58 12.84
C THR A 6 31.95 -17.53 12.96
N ALA A 7 31.48 -17.04 14.10
CA ALA A 7 30.07 -16.81 14.33
C ALA A 7 29.53 -15.89 13.20
N THR A 8 28.59 -16.42 12.42
CA THR A 8 27.85 -15.61 11.44
C THR A 8 27.19 -14.47 12.18
N PRO A 9 27.35 -13.19 11.76
CA PRO A 9 26.71 -12.09 12.42
C PRO A 9 25.19 -12.33 12.46
N SER A 10 24.59 -12.18 13.63
CA SER A 10 23.13 -12.22 13.80
C SER A 10 22.51 -11.27 12.79
N PRO A 11 21.42 -11.66 12.10
CA PRO A 11 20.74 -10.76 11.19
C PRO A 11 20.42 -9.50 11.96
N SER A 12 21.01 -8.38 11.54
CA SER A 12 20.76 -7.07 12.10
C SER A 12 19.23 -6.89 12.23
N GLN A 13 18.77 -6.33 13.36
CA GLN A 13 17.36 -5.95 13.60
C GLN A 13 16.96 -4.79 12.67
N GLY A 14 17.30 -4.90 11.38
CA GLY A 14 17.02 -3.95 10.33
C GLY A 14 15.64 -4.14 9.72
N TRP A 15 15.24 -3.18 8.93
CA TRP A 15 14.02 -3.19 8.14
C TRP A 15 13.96 -4.43 7.26
N GLN A 16 12.87 -5.21 7.38
CA GLN A 16 12.65 -6.44 6.61
C GLN A 16 11.54 -6.24 5.56
N PRO A 17 11.48 -7.04 4.49
CA PRO A 17 10.51 -6.88 3.40
C PRO A 17 9.04 -6.81 3.85
N TRP A 18 8.67 -7.48 4.96
CA TRP A 18 7.31 -7.45 5.51
C TRP A 18 6.89 -6.09 6.10
N HIS A 19 7.85 -5.19 6.40
CA HIS A 19 7.52 -3.87 6.91
C HIS A 19 6.83 -2.99 5.86
N LEU A 20 7.14 -3.17 4.56
CA LEU A 20 6.50 -2.37 3.52
C LEU A 20 4.97 -2.57 3.47
N PRO A 21 4.45 -3.81 3.36
CA PRO A 21 3.00 -4.00 3.43
C PRO A 21 2.43 -3.59 4.82
N ALA A 22 3.16 -3.79 5.92
CA ALA A 22 2.71 -3.34 7.24
C ALA A 22 2.50 -1.82 7.28
N MET A 23 3.46 -1.04 6.78
CA MET A 23 3.34 0.43 6.70
C MET A 23 2.20 0.88 5.80
N ARG A 24 1.96 0.20 4.67
CA ARG A 24 0.84 0.51 3.77
C ARG A 24 -0.53 0.17 4.37
N ALA A 25 -0.59 -0.82 5.26
CA ALA A 25 -1.82 -1.17 5.97
C ALA A 25 -2.30 -0.05 6.92
N VAL A 26 -1.38 0.77 7.46
CA VAL A 26 -1.71 1.82 8.44
C VAL A 26 -2.63 2.89 7.83
N PRO A 27 -2.29 3.62 6.76
CA PRO A 27 -3.16 4.65 6.20
C PRO A 27 -4.47 4.06 5.65
N ALA A 28 -4.43 2.88 5.05
CA ALA A 28 -5.62 2.22 4.56
C ALA A 28 -6.61 1.87 5.68
N ARG A 29 -6.13 1.40 6.84
CA ARG A 29 -6.97 1.14 8.02
C ARG A 29 -7.44 2.43 8.68
N ALA A 30 -6.59 3.44 8.77
CA ALA A 30 -6.95 4.73 9.36
C ALA A 30 -8.13 5.39 8.63
N VAL A 31 -8.27 5.14 7.34
CA VAL A 31 -9.39 5.62 6.51
C VAL A 31 -10.51 4.58 6.47
N GLY A 32 -10.19 3.34 6.16
CA GLY A 32 -11.19 2.30 5.90
C GLY A 32 -12.03 1.93 7.11
N LEU A 33 -11.46 1.93 8.33
CA LEU A 33 -12.21 1.54 9.50
C LEU A 33 -13.24 2.59 9.94
N PRO A 34 -12.92 3.91 10.04
CA PRO A 34 -13.89 4.88 10.48
C PRO A 34 -14.89 5.31 9.39
N LEU A 35 -14.50 5.31 8.11
CA LEU A 35 -15.30 5.89 7.04
C LEU A 35 -16.71 5.27 6.88
N PRO A 36 -16.91 3.95 7.01
CA PRO A 36 -18.25 3.36 6.96
C PRO A 36 -19.18 3.77 8.10
N PHE A 37 -18.63 4.24 9.22
CA PHE A 37 -19.42 4.67 10.39
C PHE A 37 -19.73 6.17 10.41
N ILE A 38 -19.15 6.93 9.49
CA ILE A 38 -19.45 8.35 9.34
C ILE A 38 -20.77 8.48 8.60
N GLN A 39 -21.79 9.03 9.27
CA GLN A 39 -23.14 9.19 8.68
C GLN A 39 -23.20 10.26 7.56
N LEU A 40 -22.34 11.27 7.63
CA LEU A 40 -22.24 12.34 6.64
C LEU A 40 -21.33 11.92 5.48
N HIS A 41 -21.93 11.31 4.45
CA HIS A 41 -21.24 11.00 3.20
C HIS A 41 -21.27 12.23 2.29
N SER A 42 -20.24 13.06 2.40
CA SER A 42 -20.09 14.29 1.58
C SER A 42 -18.77 14.27 0.82
N PRO A 43 -18.65 15.04 -0.28
CA PRO A 43 -17.38 15.17 -1.00
C PRO A 43 -16.23 15.65 -0.11
N LEU A 44 -16.52 16.51 0.88
CA LEU A 44 -15.55 17.00 1.85
C LEU A 44 -14.97 15.83 2.67
N VAL A 45 -15.82 14.98 3.23
CA VAL A 45 -15.40 13.80 4.01
C VAL A 45 -14.58 12.86 3.13
N GLY A 46 -15.02 12.62 1.90
CA GLY A 46 -14.28 11.81 0.93
C GLY A 46 -12.89 12.37 0.61
N LEU A 47 -12.78 13.69 0.39
CA LEU A 47 -11.49 14.35 0.12
C LEU A 47 -10.55 14.31 1.33
N VAL A 48 -11.06 14.55 2.55
CA VAL A 48 -10.26 14.44 3.79
C VAL A 48 -9.72 13.01 3.94
N ALA A 49 -10.59 12.02 3.77
CA ALA A 49 -10.19 10.61 3.79
C ALA A 49 -9.13 10.29 2.72
N LEU A 50 -9.31 10.84 1.52
CA LEU A 50 -8.36 10.69 0.42
C LEU A 50 -7.00 11.31 0.76
N VAL A 51 -6.96 12.53 1.30
CA VAL A 51 -5.69 13.17 1.74
C VAL A 51 -4.93 12.28 2.72
N VAL A 52 -5.62 11.77 3.75
CA VAL A 52 -5.00 10.87 4.75
C VAL A 52 -4.47 9.59 4.09
N LEU A 53 -5.27 8.97 3.22
CA LEU A 53 -4.89 7.77 2.51
C LEU A 53 -3.66 8.00 1.61
N LEU A 54 -3.67 9.06 0.81
CA LEU A 54 -2.61 9.35 -0.15
C LEU A 54 -1.32 9.79 0.53
N ALA A 55 -1.40 10.71 1.50
CA ALA A 55 -0.23 11.15 2.25
C ALA A 55 0.42 9.98 3.02
N GLY A 56 -0.39 9.19 3.71
CA GLY A 56 0.09 8.00 4.42
C GLY A 56 0.70 6.95 3.47
N THR A 57 0.08 6.71 2.31
CA THR A 57 0.62 5.81 1.28
C THR A 57 1.94 6.33 0.71
N ALA A 58 2.04 7.63 0.45
CA ALA A 58 3.27 8.26 -0.04
C ALA A 58 4.43 8.07 0.96
N VAL A 59 4.16 8.33 2.24
CA VAL A 59 5.16 8.13 3.33
C VAL A 59 5.55 6.66 3.43
N ALA A 60 4.60 5.74 3.45
CA ALA A 60 4.86 4.30 3.56
C ALA A 60 5.72 3.79 2.40
N LEU A 61 5.40 4.19 1.15
CA LEU A 61 6.17 3.81 -0.03
C LEU A 61 7.56 4.45 -0.07
N TRP A 62 7.67 5.71 0.36
CA TRP A 62 8.95 6.40 0.40
C TRP A 62 9.90 5.80 1.42
N LEU A 63 9.43 5.51 2.63
CA LEU A 63 10.23 4.84 3.67
C LEU A 63 10.58 3.40 3.29
N GLY A 64 9.63 2.69 2.68
CA GLY A 64 9.79 1.30 2.28
C GLY A 64 10.48 1.06 0.93
N ARG A 65 10.91 2.12 0.22
CA ARG A 65 11.50 1.97 -1.14
C ARG A 65 12.75 1.08 -1.21
N GLY A 66 13.52 1.02 -0.12
CA GLY A 66 14.70 0.17 0.00
C GLY A 66 14.40 -1.29 0.38
N LEU A 67 13.14 -1.64 0.65
CA LEU A 67 12.72 -2.98 1.07
C LEU A 67 12.28 -3.86 -0.09
N VAL A 68 12.17 -3.30 -1.29
CA VAL A 68 11.83 -4.05 -2.49
C VAL A 68 13.09 -4.61 -3.15
N PRO A 69 13.01 -5.79 -3.80
CA PRO A 69 14.13 -6.35 -4.53
C PRO A 69 14.65 -5.39 -5.62
N ALA A 70 15.95 -5.40 -5.87
CA ALA A 70 16.58 -4.48 -6.84
C ALA A 70 15.96 -4.58 -8.26
N GLY A 71 15.51 -5.78 -8.67
CA GLY A 71 14.83 -6.00 -9.95
C GLY A 71 13.48 -5.29 -10.07
N ALA A 72 12.85 -4.89 -8.97
CA ALA A 72 11.58 -4.15 -9.00
C ALA A 72 11.72 -2.71 -9.54
N GLY A 73 12.95 -2.19 -9.64
CA GLY A 73 13.21 -0.83 -10.09
C GLY A 73 12.75 0.23 -9.10
N ARG A 74 12.46 1.42 -9.59
CA ARG A 74 12.08 2.59 -8.78
C ARG A 74 10.56 2.78 -8.63
N TRP A 75 9.75 1.75 -8.90
CA TRP A 75 8.29 1.90 -8.84
C TRP A 75 7.79 2.42 -7.48
N PRO A 76 8.35 2.03 -6.30
CA PRO A 76 7.85 2.56 -5.04
C PRO A 76 8.07 4.06 -4.90
N SER A 77 9.22 4.56 -5.40
CA SER A 77 9.49 6.00 -5.40
C SER A 77 8.56 6.76 -6.33
N HIS A 78 8.29 6.23 -7.52
CA HIS A 78 7.34 6.85 -8.45
C HIS A 78 5.91 6.84 -7.91
N ALA A 79 5.46 5.73 -7.32
CA ALA A 79 4.14 5.62 -6.70
C ALA A 79 4.03 6.54 -5.46
N ALA A 80 5.12 6.70 -4.68
CA ALA A 80 5.16 7.63 -3.55
C ALA A 80 5.02 9.08 -4.03
N LEU A 81 5.79 9.49 -5.04
CA LEU A 81 5.71 10.84 -5.61
C LEU A 81 4.34 11.12 -6.21
N TRP A 82 3.76 10.16 -6.96
CA TRP A 82 2.43 10.28 -7.51
C TRP A 82 1.36 10.44 -6.42
N SER A 83 1.42 9.61 -5.38
CA SER A 83 0.51 9.72 -4.24
C SER A 83 0.68 11.03 -3.47
N ALA A 84 1.92 11.52 -3.28
CA ALA A 84 2.18 12.80 -2.65
C ALA A 84 1.61 13.97 -3.47
N LEU A 85 1.82 13.96 -4.80
CA LEU A 85 1.25 14.97 -5.70
C LEU A 85 -0.27 15.00 -5.60
N LEU A 86 -0.92 13.84 -5.68
CA LEU A 86 -2.38 13.75 -5.62
C LEU A 86 -2.91 14.03 -4.19
N ALA A 87 -2.12 13.81 -3.13
CA ALA A 87 -2.48 14.26 -1.78
C ALA A 87 -2.56 15.80 -1.71
N VAL A 88 -1.62 16.51 -2.35
CA VAL A 88 -1.64 17.97 -2.45
C VAL A 88 -2.84 18.44 -3.29
N VAL A 89 -3.10 17.79 -4.43
CA VAL A 89 -4.29 18.09 -5.25
C VAL A 89 -5.58 17.88 -4.45
N ALA A 90 -5.71 16.78 -3.72
CA ALA A 90 -6.86 16.51 -2.86
C ALA A 90 -7.02 17.56 -1.74
N LEU A 91 -5.89 18.01 -1.15
CA LEU A 91 -5.88 19.05 -0.13
C LEU A 91 -6.38 20.39 -0.72
N LEU A 92 -5.91 20.76 -1.90
CA LEU A 92 -6.39 21.98 -2.58
C LEU A 92 -7.86 21.85 -3.01
N ALA A 93 -8.30 20.66 -3.41
CA ALA A 93 -9.67 20.38 -3.78
C ALA A 93 -10.67 20.55 -2.61
N LEU A 94 -10.20 20.56 -1.35
CA LEU A 94 -11.04 20.89 -0.19
C LEU A 94 -11.61 22.31 -0.25
N LEU A 95 -10.93 23.24 -0.93
CA LEU A 95 -11.39 24.63 -1.09
C LEU A 95 -12.63 24.72 -1.99
N ALA A 96 -12.85 23.74 -2.87
CA ALA A 96 -14.00 23.66 -3.77
C ALA A 96 -14.52 22.21 -3.78
N ALA A 97 -14.82 21.67 -2.59
CA ALA A 97 -15.24 20.28 -2.44
C ALA A 97 -16.51 19.98 -3.23
N SER A 98 -16.40 19.11 -4.22
CA SER A 98 -17.51 18.64 -5.04
C SER A 98 -17.33 17.16 -5.37
N GLU A 99 -18.43 16.52 -5.80
CA GLU A 99 -18.40 15.14 -6.26
C GLU A 99 -17.44 14.95 -7.42
N LEU A 100 -17.40 15.92 -8.33
CA LEU A 100 -16.51 15.88 -9.47
C LEU A 100 -15.03 15.96 -9.06
N THR A 101 -14.67 16.88 -8.13
CA THR A 101 -13.28 16.98 -7.64
C THR A 101 -12.85 15.73 -6.91
N LEU A 102 -13.70 15.13 -6.08
CA LEU A 102 -13.43 13.84 -5.42
C LEU A 102 -13.25 12.75 -6.47
N ALA A 103 -14.21 12.59 -7.38
CA ALA A 103 -14.18 11.54 -8.40
C ALA A 103 -12.93 11.62 -9.27
N LEU A 104 -12.61 12.80 -9.82
CA LEU A 104 -11.43 12.97 -10.69
C LEU A 104 -10.11 12.78 -9.95
N THR A 105 -10.01 13.21 -8.69
CA THR A 105 -8.79 13.04 -7.91
C THR A 105 -8.54 11.57 -7.58
N VAL A 106 -9.59 10.81 -7.17
CA VAL A 106 -9.47 9.36 -6.95
C VAL A 106 -9.17 8.63 -8.27
N ALA A 107 -9.84 9.02 -9.37
CA ALA A 107 -9.60 8.43 -10.68
C ALA A 107 -8.14 8.63 -11.13
N ALA A 108 -7.64 9.85 -11.07
CA ALA A 108 -6.26 10.17 -11.44
C ALA A 108 -5.25 9.39 -10.57
N TRP A 109 -5.49 9.36 -9.25
CA TRP A 109 -4.61 8.59 -8.36
C TRP A 109 -4.69 7.10 -8.64
N GLY A 110 -5.89 6.52 -8.69
CA GLY A 110 -6.08 5.08 -8.86
C GLY A 110 -5.52 4.56 -10.18
N ILE A 111 -5.75 5.27 -11.28
CA ILE A 111 -5.20 4.91 -12.59
C ILE A 111 -3.68 5.03 -12.59
N GLY A 112 -3.13 6.15 -12.12
CA GLY A 112 -1.70 6.38 -12.13
C GLY A 112 -0.94 5.45 -11.17
N ALA A 113 -1.38 5.35 -9.91
CA ALA A 113 -0.74 4.48 -8.92
C ALA A 113 -0.87 3.01 -9.31
N GLY A 114 -2.07 2.57 -9.73
CA GLY A 114 -2.30 1.21 -10.19
C GLY A 114 -1.44 0.85 -11.40
N ALA A 115 -1.29 1.74 -12.37
CA ALA A 115 -0.42 1.54 -13.53
C ALA A 115 1.06 1.44 -13.12
N ILE A 116 1.55 2.33 -12.25
CA ILE A 116 2.93 2.32 -11.74
C ILE A 116 3.22 0.99 -11.01
N GLU A 117 2.33 0.55 -10.13
CA GLU A 117 2.49 -0.71 -9.40
C GLU A 117 2.40 -1.92 -10.33
N LEU A 118 1.52 -1.89 -11.34
CA LEU A 118 1.38 -2.96 -12.33
C LEU A 118 2.64 -3.09 -13.21
N LEU A 119 3.25 -1.96 -13.59
CA LEU A 119 4.55 -1.96 -14.28
C LEU A 119 5.66 -2.54 -13.39
N GLY A 120 5.66 -2.22 -12.09
CA GLY A 120 6.57 -2.81 -11.11
C GLY A 120 6.42 -4.33 -11.04
N TRP A 121 5.17 -4.81 -10.94
CA TRP A 121 4.86 -6.24 -11.00
C TRP A 121 5.33 -6.87 -12.31
N TRP A 122 5.07 -6.24 -13.44
CA TRP A 122 5.41 -6.81 -14.75
C TRP A 122 6.92 -7.04 -14.91
N ARG A 123 7.74 -6.14 -14.40
CA ARG A 123 9.22 -6.29 -14.38
C ARG A 123 9.68 -7.48 -13.54
N MET A 124 8.95 -7.78 -12.47
CA MET A 124 9.29 -8.86 -11.51
C MET A 124 8.59 -10.20 -11.79
N ARG A 125 7.75 -10.29 -12.84
CA ARG A 125 6.96 -11.51 -13.12
C ARG A 125 7.80 -12.77 -13.38
N GLY A 126 9.06 -12.61 -13.78
CA GLY A 126 10.00 -13.69 -14.04
C GLY A 126 10.84 -14.12 -12.83
N GLU A 127 10.64 -13.51 -11.67
CA GLU A 127 11.37 -13.85 -10.45
C GLU A 127 11.03 -15.28 -10.01
N ARG A 128 12.07 -16.05 -9.63
CA ARG A 128 11.95 -17.48 -9.28
C ARG A 128 12.02 -17.74 -7.78
N GLU A 129 12.47 -16.78 -6.99
CA GLU A 129 12.58 -16.94 -5.53
C GLU A 129 11.17 -17.00 -4.92
N PRO A 130 10.77 -18.07 -4.20
CA PRO A 130 9.38 -18.30 -3.78
C PRO A 130 8.80 -17.23 -2.86
N ARG A 131 9.63 -16.60 -2.01
CA ARG A 131 9.20 -15.51 -1.11
C ARG A 131 8.90 -14.24 -1.91
N THR A 132 9.77 -13.92 -2.86
CA THR A 132 9.61 -12.77 -3.75
C THR A 132 8.40 -12.96 -4.66
N GLN A 133 8.14 -14.17 -5.16
CA GLN A 133 6.95 -14.47 -5.98
C GLN A 133 5.64 -14.18 -5.24
N ARG A 134 5.55 -14.49 -3.94
CA ARG A 134 4.35 -14.17 -3.14
C ARG A 134 4.13 -12.67 -3.07
N LEU A 135 5.17 -11.89 -2.73
CA LEU A 135 5.09 -10.44 -2.67
C LEU A 135 4.71 -9.82 -4.03
N VAL A 136 5.29 -10.34 -5.12
CA VAL A 136 5.01 -9.88 -6.50
C VAL A 136 3.56 -10.15 -6.89
N ARG A 137 3.02 -11.31 -6.50
CA ARG A 137 1.59 -11.62 -6.73
C ARG A 137 0.68 -10.69 -5.95
N ASP A 138 1.06 -10.38 -4.71
CA ASP A 138 0.30 -9.47 -3.86
C ASP A 138 0.30 -8.04 -4.43
N TRP A 139 1.41 -7.58 -4.98
CA TRP A 139 1.47 -6.29 -5.68
C TRP A 139 0.52 -6.23 -6.86
N ARG A 140 0.45 -7.30 -7.67
CA ARG A 140 -0.50 -7.36 -8.80
C ARG A 140 -1.94 -7.19 -8.35
N ALA A 141 -2.34 -7.91 -7.29
CA ALA A 141 -3.72 -7.84 -6.81
C ALA A 141 -4.09 -6.42 -6.36
N VAL A 142 -3.21 -5.77 -5.59
CA VAL A 142 -3.42 -4.38 -5.14
C VAL A 142 -3.41 -3.43 -6.33
N ALA A 143 -2.46 -3.56 -7.25
CA ALA A 143 -2.37 -2.71 -8.45
C ALA A 143 -3.65 -2.78 -9.30
N VAL A 144 -4.15 -3.98 -9.55
CA VAL A 144 -5.41 -4.18 -10.30
C VAL A 144 -6.59 -3.57 -9.56
N LEU A 145 -6.71 -3.80 -8.25
CA LEU A 145 -7.79 -3.25 -7.45
C LEU A 145 -7.76 -1.71 -7.44
N THR A 146 -6.56 -1.12 -7.32
CA THR A 146 -6.36 0.34 -7.34
C THR A 146 -6.71 0.93 -8.71
N LEU A 147 -6.30 0.25 -9.79
CA LEU A 147 -6.64 0.65 -11.15
C LEU A 147 -8.16 0.59 -11.40
N LEU A 148 -8.80 -0.49 -10.97
CA LEU A 148 -10.26 -0.65 -11.10
C LEU A 148 -11.01 0.43 -10.33
N LEU A 149 -10.59 0.75 -9.11
CA LEU A 149 -11.15 1.87 -8.36
C LEU A 149 -11.09 3.16 -9.18
N GLY A 150 -9.89 3.48 -9.71
CA GLY A 150 -9.72 4.69 -10.52
C GLY A 150 -10.64 4.74 -11.74
N VAL A 151 -10.81 3.61 -12.43
CA VAL A 151 -11.72 3.51 -13.59
C VAL A 151 -13.18 3.67 -13.16
N VAL A 152 -13.62 3.02 -12.08
CA VAL A 152 -15.00 3.13 -11.57
C VAL A 152 -15.33 4.57 -11.21
N PHE A 153 -14.40 5.31 -10.61
CA PHE A 153 -14.61 6.70 -10.24
C PHE A 153 -14.80 7.66 -11.43
N LEU A 154 -14.45 7.26 -12.65
CA LEU A 154 -14.79 8.04 -13.85
C LEU A 154 -16.29 8.05 -14.15
N PHE A 155 -17.05 7.08 -13.65
CA PHE A 155 -18.46 6.89 -13.98
C PHE A 155 -19.42 7.22 -12.82
N VAL A 156 -18.95 7.17 -11.57
CA VAL A 156 -19.75 7.47 -10.38
C VAL A 156 -19.79 8.98 -10.13
N ARG A 157 -20.97 9.51 -9.74
CA ARG A 157 -21.18 10.96 -9.58
C ARG A 157 -21.91 11.34 -8.28
N ASP A 158 -22.35 10.41 -7.47
CA ASP A 158 -23.01 10.71 -6.19
C ASP A 158 -22.06 10.56 -5.01
N ALA A 159 -22.16 11.46 -4.02
CA ALA A 159 -21.27 11.56 -2.88
C ALA A 159 -21.26 10.30 -2.00
N VAL A 160 -22.43 9.65 -1.84
CA VAL A 160 -22.56 8.47 -0.97
C VAL A 160 -21.80 7.31 -1.56
N THR A 161 -22.01 7.02 -2.84
CA THR A 161 -21.32 5.94 -3.55
C THR A 161 -19.80 6.20 -3.64
N LEU A 162 -19.40 7.45 -3.97
CA LEU A 162 -17.98 7.82 -4.04
C LEU A 162 -17.25 7.58 -2.70
N THR A 163 -17.83 8.10 -1.61
CA THR A 163 -17.25 7.97 -0.27
C THR A 163 -17.29 6.51 0.21
N GLY A 164 -18.41 5.83 -0.05
CA GLY A 164 -18.57 4.40 0.30
C GLY A 164 -17.58 3.48 -0.42
N LEU A 165 -17.39 3.67 -1.73
CA LEU A 165 -16.42 2.91 -2.53
C LEU A 165 -14.98 3.17 -2.07
N LEU A 166 -14.63 4.43 -1.76
CA LEU A 166 -13.31 4.77 -1.21
C LEU A 166 -13.08 4.06 0.13
N GLY A 167 -14.08 4.06 1.01
CA GLY A 167 -14.03 3.35 2.29
C GLY A 167 -13.88 1.84 2.11
N ALA A 168 -14.70 1.23 1.25
CA ALA A 168 -14.63 -0.20 0.95
C ALA A 168 -13.26 -0.60 0.38
N TYR A 169 -12.74 0.18 -0.57
CA TYR A 169 -11.39 -0.01 -1.09
C TYR A 169 -10.33 0.04 0.03
N ALA A 170 -10.38 1.07 0.88
CA ALA A 170 -9.42 1.24 1.96
C ALA A 170 -9.47 0.07 2.97
N VAL A 171 -10.66 -0.45 3.31
CA VAL A 171 -10.80 -1.66 4.14
C VAL A 171 -10.15 -2.86 3.46
N ILE A 172 -10.51 -3.15 2.21
CA ILE A 172 -10.01 -4.32 1.47
C ILE A 172 -8.49 -4.27 1.37
N VAL A 173 -7.93 -3.15 0.92
CA VAL A 173 -6.47 -2.98 0.76
C VAL A 173 -5.76 -3.00 2.10
N GLY A 174 -6.36 -2.39 3.14
CA GLY A 174 -5.81 -2.41 4.50
C GLY A 174 -5.73 -3.81 5.09
N VAL A 175 -6.76 -4.64 4.91
CA VAL A 175 -6.76 -6.05 5.32
C VAL A 175 -5.75 -6.84 4.48
N TYR A 176 -5.74 -6.63 3.17
CA TYR A 176 -4.82 -7.33 2.27
C TYR A 176 -3.35 -7.08 2.64
N HIS A 177 -2.97 -5.83 2.83
CA HIS A 177 -1.62 -5.47 3.27
C HIS A 177 -1.27 -6.01 4.66
N ALA A 178 -2.22 -6.07 5.59
CA ALA A 178 -1.98 -6.65 6.89
C ALA A 178 -1.73 -8.16 6.83
N LEU A 179 -2.49 -8.88 6.01
CA LEU A 179 -2.30 -10.31 5.79
C LEU A 179 -0.96 -10.58 5.08
N ALA A 180 -0.60 -9.78 4.08
CA ALA A 180 0.69 -9.87 3.41
C ALA A 180 1.85 -9.65 4.38
N ALA A 181 1.75 -8.66 5.27
CA ALA A 181 2.74 -8.42 6.31
C ALA A 181 2.85 -9.59 7.30
N ALA A 182 1.71 -10.12 7.75
CA ALA A 182 1.67 -11.24 8.69
C ALA A 182 2.29 -12.52 8.10
N SER A 183 1.97 -12.84 6.84
CA SER A 183 2.45 -14.03 6.14
C SER A 183 3.95 -13.96 5.78
N ALA A 184 4.50 -12.75 5.64
CA ALA A 184 5.91 -12.54 5.32
C ALA A 184 6.83 -12.47 6.56
N ARG A 185 6.28 -12.45 7.78
CA ARG A 185 7.07 -12.47 9.02
C ARG A 185 7.81 -13.80 9.17
N PRO A 186 9.10 -13.79 9.55
CA PRO A 186 9.79 -15.01 9.92
C PRO A 186 9.09 -15.67 11.11
N ALA A 187 8.94 -17.01 11.06
CA ALA A 187 8.47 -17.76 12.22
C ALA A 187 9.42 -17.48 13.41
N ARG A 188 8.85 -17.17 14.57
CA ARG A 188 9.65 -17.10 15.81
C ARG A 188 10.13 -18.51 16.11
N THR A 189 11.41 -18.79 15.91
CA THR A 189 12.05 -19.97 16.48
C THR A 189 11.94 -19.84 18.00
N THR A 190 11.11 -20.66 18.61
CA THR A 190 11.01 -20.74 20.07
C THR A 190 12.37 -21.13 20.62
N ALA A 191 12.84 -20.42 21.64
CA ALA A 191 14.15 -20.64 22.26
C ALA A 191 14.31 -22.07 22.81
N SER A 192 13.22 -22.85 22.95
CA SER A 192 13.22 -24.24 23.40
C SER A 192 13.86 -25.22 22.41
N GLU A 193 13.86 -24.93 21.09
CA GLU A 193 14.49 -25.82 20.11
C GLU A 193 16.04 -25.71 20.09
N ARG A 194 16.59 -24.58 20.56
CA ARG A 194 18.06 -24.42 20.66
C ARG A 194 18.68 -25.06 21.89
N SER A 195 17.85 -25.47 22.89
CA SER A 195 18.34 -26.12 24.10
C SER A 195 18.39 -27.66 23.97
N GLN A 196 17.91 -28.20 22.83
CA GLN A 196 17.85 -29.64 22.58
C GLN A 196 18.80 -30.12 21.45
N ALA A 197 19.58 -29.21 20.84
CA ALA A 197 20.61 -29.50 19.84
C ALA A 197 22.01 -29.21 20.40
#